data_239fcce6470f89712616aed58fe5a0c8
#
_entry.id   239fcce6470f89712616aed58fe5a0c8
#
_cell.length_a   1.000
_cell.length_b   1.000
_cell.length_c   1.000
_cell.angle_alpha   90.00
_cell.angle_beta   90.00
_cell.angle_gamma   90.00
#
_symmetry.space_group_name_H-M   'P 1'
#
loop_
_entity.id
_entity.type
_entity.pdbx_description
1 polymer ?
#
loop_
_entity_poly.entity_id
_entity_poly.type
_entity_poly.pdbx_seq_one_letter_code
_entity_poly.pdbx_strand_id
1 'polypeptide(L)'
;AVDASKVKVRFELNSIPRNMIPDIEGLTRVLECCVDMSKEESEDTITMVKDAYKNCSRMNFHVLSCTDFGTKGMAGPYDHPHPFYTYMNSKGSSPGDPSRAGSHGHGKDAPLANSAVRTIFASSTYRNDEGEMTHMAQGKCVLMSHYQDDVMHENVGRWGAFNMTPVTDLESH
;
A
#
# COMPACT_ATOMS: atom_id res chain seq x y z
N ALA A 1 27.65 -11.48 -6.98
CA ALA A 1 27.15 -10.67 -8.10
C ALA A 1 25.77 -11.19 -8.47
N VAL A 2 24.72 -10.37 -8.33
CA VAL A 2 23.38 -10.70 -8.84
C VAL A 2 23.51 -10.69 -10.36
N ASP A 3 23.18 -11.80 -11.01
CA ASP A 3 23.11 -11.85 -12.49
C ASP A 3 21.98 -10.92 -12.93
N ALA A 4 22.35 -9.71 -13.31
CA ALA A 4 21.42 -8.64 -13.73
C ALA A 4 20.65 -8.98 -15.02
N SER A 5 20.82 -10.18 -15.57
CA SER A 5 20.23 -10.61 -16.84
C SER A 5 18.84 -11.23 -16.70
N LYS A 6 18.39 -11.58 -15.49
CA LYS A 6 17.11 -12.26 -15.27
C LYS A 6 16.34 -11.70 -14.09
N VAL A 7 15.25 -10.99 -14.38
CA VAL A 7 14.24 -10.64 -13.39
C VAL A 7 13.25 -11.81 -13.26
N LYS A 8 12.99 -12.23 -12.03
CA LYS A 8 11.95 -13.21 -11.71
C LYS A 8 10.82 -12.51 -10.98
N VAL A 9 9.60 -12.68 -11.43
CA VAL A 9 8.40 -12.23 -10.73
C VAL A 9 7.63 -13.44 -10.23
N ARG A 10 7.19 -13.38 -8.95
CA ARG A 10 6.41 -14.43 -8.31
C ARG A 10 5.10 -13.87 -7.80
N PHE A 11 4.01 -14.52 -8.18
CA PHE A 11 2.68 -14.25 -7.65
C PHE A 11 2.28 -15.39 -6.72
N GLU A 12 1.81 -15.06 -5.53
CA GLU A 12 1.36 -16.03 -4.53
C GLU A 12 0.03 -15.57 -3.94
N LEU A 13 -0.92 -16.49 -3.86
CA LEU A 13 -2.19 -16.27 -3.18
C LEU A 13 -2.19 -17.07 -1.88
N ASN A 14 -2.21 -16.36 -0.76
CA ASN A 14 -2.18 -16.93 0.57
C ASN A 14 -3.46 -16.58 1.34
N SER A 15 -3.88 -17.48 2.22
CA SER A 15 -4.92 -17.19 3.21
C SER A 15 -4.25 -16.95 4.56
N ILE A 16 -4.43 -15.75 5.10
CA ILE A 16 -3.86 -15.37 6.40
C ILE A 16 -4.96 -15.03 7.39
N PRO A 17 -4.79 -15.36 8.68
CA PRO A 17 -5.73 -14.98 9.73
C PRO A 17 -5.87 -13.44 9.84
N ARG A 18 -7.06 -12.98 10.20
CA ARG A 18 -7.39 -11.56 10.36
C ARG A 18 -6.39 -10.82 11.26
N ASN A 19 -6.01 -11.42 12.37
CA ASN A 19 -5.09 -10.83 13.35
C ASN A 19 -3.64 -10.69 12.86
N MET A 20 -3.31 -11.22 11.68
CA MET A 20 -2.02 -11.01 11.01
C MET A 20 -2.01 -9.75 10.12
N ILE A 21 -3.16 -9.12 9.91
CA ILE A 21 -3.22 -7.83 9.20
C ILE A 21 -2.86 -6.71 10.19
N PRO A 22 -1.85 -5.90 9.90
CA PRO A 22 -1.46 -4.80 10.78
C PRO A 22 -2.63 -3.85 11.03
N ASP A 23 -2.92 -3.54 12.30
CA ASP A 23 -3.97 -2.64 12.77
C ASP A 23 -5.33 -2.82 12.07
N ILE A 24 -5.74 -4.07 11.90
CA ILE A 24 -7.03 -4.41 11.26
C ILE A 24 -8.23 -3.80 12.03
N GLU A 25 -8.10 -3.62 13.33
CA GLU A 25 -9.14 -3.00 14.15
C GLU A 25 -9.25 -1.49 13.87
N GLY A 26 -8.11 -0.81 13.68
CA GLY A 26 -8.08 0.59 13.26
C GLY A 26 -8.70 0.75 11.87
N LEU A 27 -8.33 -0.07 10.91
CA LEU A 27 -8.93 -0.07 9.58
C LEU A 27 -10.45 -0.31 9.62
N THR A 28 -10.89 -1.24 10.48
CA THR A 28 -12.32 -1.55 10.63
C THR A 28 -13.10 -0.35 11.15
N ARG A 29 -12.59 0.34 12.19
CA ARG A 29 -13.20 1.58 12.72
C ARG A 29 -13.27 2.70 11.69
N VAL A 30 -12.19 2.91 10.94
CA VAL A 30 -12.17 3.91 9.86
C VAL A 30 -13.22 3.58 8.80
N LEU A 31 -13.35 2.33 8.40
CA LEU A 31 -14.36 1.92 7.43
C LEU A 31 -15.79 2.07 7.97
N GLU A 32 -16.02 1.86 9.27
CA GLU A 32 -17.31 2.13 9.90
C GLU A 32 -17.68 3.61 9.80
N CYS A 33 -16.75 4.52 10.12
CA CYS A 33 -16.94 5.96 9.92
C CYS A 33 -17.23 6.32 8.46
N CYS A 34 -16.51 5.69 7.52
CA CYS A 34 -16.77 5.88 6.11
C CYS A 34 -18.17 5.40 5.68
N VAL A 35 -18.65 4.26 6.21
CA VAL A 35 -20.02 3.76 5.94
C VAL A 35 -21.05 4.77 6.42
N ASP A 36 -20.88 5.35 7.61
CA ASP A 36 -21.82 6.33 8.15
C ASP A 36 -21.87 7.61 7.32
N MET A 37 -20.74 8.06 6.81
CA MET A 37 -20.66 9.25 5.97
C MET A 37 -21.07 9.03 4.51
N SER A 38 -21.00 7.80 4.01
CA SER A 38 -21.26 7.51 2.60
C SER A 38 -22.71 7.65 2.15
N LYS A 39 -23.64 7.94 3.05
CA LYS A 39 -25.11 7.91 2.80
C LYS A 39 -25.58 8.88 1.70
N GLU A 40 -24.83 9.96 1.47
CA GLU A 40 -25.11 10.98 0.44
C GLU A 40 -24.21 10.86 -0.80
N GLU A 41 -23.39 9.82 -0.85
CA GLU A 41 -22.46 9.57 -1.95
C GLU A 41 -23.13 8.77 -3.09
N SER A 42 -22.37 8.56 -4.17
CA SER A 42 -22.81 7.71 -5.27
C SER A 42 -23.03 6.25 -4.82
N GLU A 43 -23.94 5.53 -5.48
CA GLU A 43 -24.20 4.11 -5.18
C GLU A 43 -22.92 3.26 -5.26
N ASP A 44 -22.03 3.56 -6.19
CA ASP A 44 -20.75 2.88 -6.32
C ASP A 44 -19.86 3.11 -5.10
N THR A 45 -19.79 4.35 -4.59
CA THR A 45 -19.03 4.68 -3.38
C THR A 45 -19.61 3.98 -2.15
N ILE A 46 -20.93 4.05 -1.98
CA ILE A 46 -21.64 3.39 -0.88
C ILE A 46 -21.37 1.87 -0.88
N THR A 47 -21.49 1.25 -2.05
CA THR A 47 -21.26 -0.19 -2.23
C THR A 47 -19.82 -0.55 -1.91
N MET A 48 -18.87 0.20 -2.46
CA MET A 48 -17.43 -0.02 -2.24
C MET A 48 -17.07 0.03 -0.75
N VAL A 49 -17.55 1.03 -0.02
CA VAL A 49 -17.23 1.21 1.41
C VAL A 49 -17.88 0.12 2.26
N LYS A 50 -19.16 -0.22 2.00
CA LYS A 50 -19.88 -1.29 2.70
C LYS A 50 -19.24 -2.66 2.46
N ASP A 51 -18.82 -2.95 1.24
CA ASP A 51 -18.14 -4.20 0.92
C ASP A 51 -16.77 -4.28 1.58
N ALA A 52 -16.01 -3.18 1.60
CA ALA A 52 -14.74 -3.12 2.32
C ALA A 52 -14.93 -3.37 3.82
N TYR A 53 -15.89 -2.71 4.47
CA TYR A 53 -16.22 -2.92 5.87
C TYR A 53 -16.60 -4.37 6.16
N LYS A 54 -17.49 -4.95 5.35
CA LYS A 54 -17.89 -6.37 5.46
C LYS A 54 -16.69 -7.32 5.31
N ASN A 55 -15.76 -7.01 4.40
CA ASN A 55 -14.56 -7.83 4.19
C ASN A 55 -13.62 -7.78 5.40
N CYS A 56 -13.54 -6.65 6.12
CA CYS A 56 -12.73 -6.56 7.35
C CYS A 56 -13.22 -7.45 8.50
N SER A 57 -14.47 -7.90 8.47
CA SER A 57 -15.04 -8.80 9.47
C SER A 57 -14.73 -10.29 9.21
N ARG A 58 -14.08 -10.63 8.11
CA ARG A 58 -13.73 -12.02 7.79
C ARG A 58 -12.64 -12.55 8.70
N MET A 59 -12.74 -13.83 9.06
CA MET A 59 -11.74 -14.51 9.89
C MET A 59 -10.38 -14.70 9.19
N ASN A 60 -10.40 -14.81 7.85
CA ASN A 60 -9.23 -14.95 7.01
C ASN A 60 -9.29 -14.01 5.82
N PHE A 61 -8.13 -13.50 5.45
CA PHE A 61 -7.94 -12.68 4.25
C PHE A 61 -7.20 -13.47 3.17
N HIS A 62 -7.67 -13.38 1.94
CA HIS A 62 -6.89 -13.81 0.78
C HIS A 62 -5.97 -12.67 0.37
N VAL A 63 -4.67 -12.90 0.48
CA VAL A 63 -3.63 -11.91 0.14
C VAL A 63 -2.91 -12.35 -1.11
N LEU A 64 -3.00 -11.56 -2.16
CA LEU A 64 -2.18 -11.71 -3.36
C LEU A 64 -0.88 -10.93 -3.15
N SER A 65 0.24 -11.63 -3.15
CA SER A 65 1.56 -11.03 -3.16
C SER A 65 2.19 -11.10 -4.54
N CYS A 66 2.87 -10.02 -4.92
CA CYS A 66 3.68 -9.93 -6.13
C CYS A 66 5.09 -9.54 -5.72
N THR A 67 6.05 -10.43 -5.93
CA THR A 67 7.44 -10.24 -5.50
C THR A 67 8.37 -10.33 -6.71
N ASP A 68 9.24 -9.36 -6.89
CA ASP A 68 10.30 -9.36 -7.88
C ASP A 68 11.65 -9.69 -7.25
N PHE A 69 12.47 -10.42 -7.99
CA PHE A 69 13.80 -10.84 -7.60
C PHE A 69 14.79 -10.50 -8.71
N GLY A 70 16.03 -10.22 -8.33
CA GLY A 70 17.08 -9.84 -9.28
C GLY A 70 16.95 -8.39 -9.76
N THR A 71 16.19 -7.57 -9.07
CA THR A 71 16.05 -6.13 -9.30
C THR A 71 16.89 -5.31 -8.32
N LYS A 72 16.97 -4.01 -8.55
CA LYS A 72 17.65 -3.07 -7.63
C LYS A 72 16.80 -2.72 -6.40
N GLY A 73 15.53 -3.13 -6.40
CA GLY A 73 14.55 -2.67 -5.44
C GLY A 73 14.13 -1.21 -5.66
N MET A 74 13.17 -0.77 -4.85
CA MET A 74 12.74 0.63 -4.80
C MET A 74 13.54 1.34 -3.71
N ALA A 75 14.57 2.08 -4.11
CA ALA A 75 15.48 2.74 -3.18
C ALA A 75 14.84 3.97 -2.52
N GLY A 76 15.38 4.33 -1.33
CA GLY A 76 15.16 5.56 -0.58
C GLY A 76 16.19 6.64 -0.89
N PRO A 77 16.24 7.71 -0.10
CA PRO A 77 15.45 8.01 1.10
C PRO A 77 13.94 8.19 0.83
N TYR A 78 13.14 8.29 1.91
CA TYR A 78 11.67 8.42 1.79
C TYR A 78 11.27 9.87 1.51
N ASP A 79 11.64 10.37 0.35
CA ASP A 79 11.29 11.68 -0.17
C ASP A 79 11.20 11.65 -1.71
N HIS A 80 10.65 12.71 -2.30
CA HIS A 80 10.59 12.87 -3.75
C HIS A 80 11.98 13.27 -4.30
N PRO A 81 12.46 12.68 -5.41
CA PRO A 81 11.75 11.79 -6.36
C PRO A 81 12.08 10.28 -6.21
N HIS A 82 12.49 9.85 -5.03
CA HIS A 82 12.96 8.46 -4.85
C HIS A 82 11.88 7.41 -5.13
N PRO A 83 12.26 6.22 -5.63
CA PRO A 83 11.33 5.22 -6.14
C PRO A 83 10.30 4.75 -5.15
N PHE A 84 10.67 4.43 -3.89
CA PHE A 84 9.72 3.95 -2.90
C PHE A 84 8.70 5.03 -2.51
N TYR A 85 9.17 6.26 -2.29
CA TYR A 85 8.30 7.40 -2.03
C TYR A 85 7.32 7.62 -3.20
N THR A 86 7.83 7.63 -4.42
CA THR A 86 7.03 7.84 -5.63
C THR A 86 5.97 6.75 -5.80
N TYR A 87 6.31 5.49 -5.53
CA TYR A 87 5.36 4.38 -5.56
C TYR A 87 4.23 4.59 -4.56
N MET A 88 4.53 4.96 -3.33
CA MET A 88 3.54 5.09 -2.26
C MET A 88 2.73 6.41 -2.32
N ASN A 89 3.30 7.50 -2.84
CA ASN A 89 2.72 8.84 -2.69
C ASN A 89 2.24 9.49 -3.99
N SER A 90 2.92 9.27 -5.12
CA SER A 90 2.58 10.01 -6.34
C SER A 90 1.29 9.49 -6.97
N LYS A 91 0.40 10.40 -7.37
CA LYS A 91 -0.74 10.11 -8.23
C LYS A 91 -0.32 10.36 -9.68
N GLY A 92 -0.42 9.32 -10.53
CA GLY A 92 -0.34 9.51 -12.00
C GLY A 92 1.00 9.98 -12.60
N SER A 93 2.06 10.19 -11.81
CA SER A 93 3.35 10.61 -12.34
C SER A 93 4.37 9.46 -12.30
N SER A 94 4.93 9.14 -13.46
CA SER A 94 6.23 8.48 -13.54
C SER A 94 7.27 9.58 -13.74
N PRO A 95 8.43 9.55 -13.03
CA PRO A 95 9.55 10.42 -13.42
C PRO A 95 9.88 10.15 -14.88
N GLY A 96 9.89 11.21 -15.68
CA GLY A 96 9.95 11.13 -17.15
C GLY A 96 11.26 10.57 -17.69
N ASP A 97 11.40 9.26 -17.64
CA ASP A 97 12.35 8.54 -18.46
C ASP A 97 11.60 7.92 -19.65
N PRO A 98 11.77 8.45 -20.88
CA PRO A 98 11.07 7.95 -22.07
C PRO A 98 11.34 6.47 -22.38
N SER A 99 12.38 5.88 -21.79
CA SER A 99 12.76 4.47 -22.01
C SER A 99 12.03 3.50 -21.08
N ARG A 100 11.28 3.99 -20.08
CA ARG A 100 10.52 3.14 -19.16
C ARG A 100 9.10 2.91 -19.67
N ALA A 101 8.76 1.63 -19.90
CA ALA A 101 7.40 1.19 -20.22
C ALA A 101 6.45 1.53 -19.06
N GLY A 102 5.61 2.53 -19.23
CA GLY A 102 4.65 2.97 -18.19
C GLY A 102 4.31 4.45 -18.35
N SER A 103 3.50 4.77 -19.37
CA SER A 103 3.28 6.16 -19.81
C SER A 103 2.45 7.04 -18.86
N HIS A 104 1.74 6.49 -17.85
CA HIS A 104 0.80 7.28 -17.04
C HIS A 104 0.73 6.91 -15.56
N GLY A 105 1.61 6.02 -15.06
CA GLY A 105 1.62 5.64 -13.63
C GLY A 105 0.40 4.85 -13.14
N HIS A 106 -0.54 4.48 -13.99
CA HIS A 106 -1.76 3.78 -13.60
C HIS A 106 -1.51 2.35 -13.08
N GLY A 107 -0.42 1.72 -13.47
CA GLY A 107 -0.09 0.36 -13.02
C GLY A 107 0.11 0.23 -11.50
N LYS A 108 0.56 1.29 -10.84
CA LYS A 108 0.76 1.28 -9.39
C LYS A 108 -0.55 1.37 -8.59
N ASP A 109 -1.62 1.88 -9.19
CA ASP A 109 -2.93 1.99 -8.55
C ASP A 109 -3.76 0.69 -8.72
N ALA A 110 -3.36 -0.20 -9.63
CA ALA A 110 -4.04 -1.46 -9.87
C ALA A 110 -4.13 -2.36 -8.61
N PRO A 111 -3.10 -2.52 -7.77
CA PRO A 111 -3.22 -3.28 -6.53
C PRO A 111 -4.27 -2.72 -5.57
N LEU A 112 -4.35 -1.39 -5.42
CA LEU A 112 -5.38 -0.73 -4.60
C LEU A 112 -6.78 -0.93 -5.17
N ALA A 113 -6.94 -0.83 -6.48
CA ALA A 113 -8.23 -1.02 -7.15
C ALA A 113 -8.75 -2.46 -7.01
N ASN A 114 -7.85 -3.45 -6.99
CA ASN A 114 -8.18 -4.86 -6.83
C ASN A 114 -8.28 -5.32 -5.37
N SER A 115 -7.89 -4.50 -4.41
CA SER A 115 -8.01 -4.84 -3.00
C SER A 115 -9.44 -4.64 -2.50
N ALA A 116 -10.05 -5.71 -1.97
CA ALA A 116 -11.41 -5.68 -1.43
C ALA A 116 -11.56 -4.76 -0.21
N VAL A 117 -10.46 -4.42 0.46
CA VAL A 117 -10.40 -3.46 1.57
C VAL A 117 -9.62 -2.19 1.21
N ARG A 118 -9.39 -1.96 -0.10
CA ARG A 118 -8.70 -0.78 -0.62
C ARG A 118 -7.34 -0.51 0.01
N THR A 119 -6.63 -1.58 0.37
CA THR A 119 -5.38 -1.53 1.14
C THR A 119 -4.31 -2.36 0.45
N ILE A 120 -3.09 -1.85 0.46
CA ILE A 120 -1.89 -2.56 0.01
C ILE A 120 -0.78 -2.41 1.06
N PHE A 121 0.10 -3.40 1.11
CA PHE A 121 1.37 -3.32 1.80
C PHE A 121 2.49 -3.48 0.78
N ALA A 122 3.48 -2.61 0.84
CA ALA A 122 4.66 -2.64 -0.02
C ALA A 122 5.92 -2.73 0.82
N SER A 123 6.86 -3.55 0.38
CA SER A 123 8.19 -3.61 0.96
C SER A 123 9.24 -3.63 -0.14
N SER A 124 10.42 -3.15 0.16
CA SER A 124 11.55 -3.14 -0.75
C SER A 124 12.84 -3.36 0.01
N THR A 125 13.71 -4.19 -0.56
CA THR A 125 15.08 -4.36 -0.13
C THR A 125 15.99 -3.81 -1.21
N TYR A 126 16.90 -2.92 -0.84
CA TYR A 126 17.81 -2.27 -1.79
C TYR A 126 19.17 -2.01 -1.14
N ARG A 127 20.16 -1.66 -1.95
CA ARG A 127 21.44 -1.18 -1.44
C ARG A 127 21.39 0.35 -1.35
N ASN A 128 21.77 0.89 -0.20
CA ASN A 128 21.95 2.33 -0.01
C ASN A 128 23.25 2.82 -0.67
N ASP A 129 23.51 4.11 -0.60
CA ASP A 129 24.68 4.74 -1.22
C ASP A 129 26.02 4.27 -0.57
N GLU A 130 25.97 3.76 0.66
CA GLU A 130 27.10 3.16 1.37
C GLU A 130 27.32 1.69 0.99
N GLY A 131 26.43 1.12 0.16
CA GLY A 131 26.49 -0.26 -0.29
C GLY A 131 25.89 -1.28 0.68
N GLU A 132 25.21 -0.83 1.72
CA GLU A 132 24.55 -1.67 2.72
C GLU A 132 23.13 -2.07 2.27
N MET A 133 22.71 -3.26 2.69
CA MET A 133 21.34 -3.72 2.44
C MET A 133 20.36 -3.03 3.39
N THR A 134 19.40 -2.34 2.83
CA THR A 134 18.39 -1.57 3.56
C THR A 134 16.99 -2.05 3.19
N HIS A 135 16.07 -1.98 4.13
CA HIS A 135 14.66 -2.31 3.96
C HIS A 135 13.78 -1.10 4.11
N MET A 136 12.67 -1.08 3.39
CA MET A 136 11.54 -0.18 3.62
C MET A 136 10.24 -0.98 3.52
N ALA A 137 9.32 -0.75 4.45
CA ALA A 137 7.98 -1.32 4.38
C ALA A 137 6.94 -0.28 4.81
N GLN A 138 5.83 -0.23 4.10
CA GLN A 138 4.73 0.69 4.39
C GLN A 138 3.41 0.11 3.89
N GLY A 139 2.33 0.33 4.65
CA GLY A 139 0.96 0.10 4.19
C GLY A 139 0.31 1.40 3.73
N LYS A 140 -0.66 1.27 2.83
CA LYS A 140 -1.49 2.37 2.34
C LYS A 140 -2.91 1.88 2.08
N CYS A 141 -3.90 2.65 2.56
CA CYS A 141 -5.27 2.51 2.09
C CYS A 141 -5.74 3.80 1.40
N VAL A 142 -6.72 3.66 0.50
CA VAL A 142 -7.39 4.80 -0.13
C VAL A 142 -8.89 4.55 -0.04
N LEU A 143 -9.52 5.27 0.88
CA LEU A 143 -10.93 5.18 1.18
C LEU A 143 -11.66 6.46 0.74
N MET A 144 -12.55 6.99 1.56
CA MET A 144 -13.12 8.31 1.44
C MET A 144 -12.73 9.16 2.65
N SER A 145 -12.82 10.49 2.55
CA SER A 145 -12.69 11.37 3.69
C SER A 145 -13.82 11.11 4.68
N HIS A 146 -13.54 11.16 5.97
CA HIS A 146 -14.49 10.81 7.01
C HIS A 146 -14.21 11.58 8.30
N TYR A 147 -15.22 11.69 9.16
CA TYR A 147 -15.05 12.15 10.53
C TYR A 147 -14.81 10.96 11.46
N GLN A 148 -13.82 11.09 12.33
CA GLN A 148 -13.61 10.21 13.47
C GLN A 148 -13.30 11.09 14.69
N ASP A 149 -14.02 10.89 15.80
CA ASP A 149 -13.89 11.69 17.03
C ASP A 149 -13.93 13.20 16.79
N ASP A 150 -14.88 13.66 15.96
CA ASP A 150 -15.07 15.05 15.52
C ASP A 150 -13.90 15.65 14.70
N VAL A 151 -12.94 14.85 14.31
CA VAL A 151 -11.82 15.26 13.44
C VAL A 151 -12.03 14.75 12.01
N MET A 152 -11.91 15.68 11.05
CA MET A 152 -11.94 15.30 9.63
C MET A 152 -10.62 14.66 9.22
N HIS A 153 -10.69 13.45 8.69
CA HIS A 153 -9.56 12.71 8.11
C HIS A 153 -9.64 12.69 6.61
N GLU A 154 -8.48 12.76 5.97
CA GLU A 154 -8.36 12.60 4.53
C GLU A 154 -8.59 11.14 4.11
N ASN A 155 -8.79 10.95 2.81
CA ASN A 155 -9.09 9.65 2.22
C ASN A 155 -7.91 8.67 2.16
N VAL A 156 -6.71 9.08 2.59
CA VAL A 156 -5.49 8.24 2.55
C VAL A 156 -5.02 7.92 3.96
N GLY A 157 -5.10 6.65 4.33
CA GLY A 157 -4.48 6.10 5.53
C GLY A 157 -3.15 5.41 5.25
N ARG A 158 -2.29 5.30 6.25
CA ARG A 158 -0.96 4.68 6.15
C ARG A 158 -0.61 3.86 7.38
N TRP A 159 0.10 2.78 7.16
CA TRP A 159 0.80 2.01 8.18
C TRP A 159 2.30 2.25 8.03
N GLY A 160 2.99 2.49 9.12
CA GLY A 160 4.42 2.78 9.10
C GLY A 160 4.93 3.14 10.49
N ALA A 161 6.14 3.69 10.55
CA ALA A 161 6.71 4.26 11.76
C ALA A 161 6.07 5.63 12.08
N PHE A 162 6.51 6.24 13.18
CA PHE A 162 6.05 7.57 13.58
C PHE A 162 6.16 8.58 12.42
N ASN A 163 5.22 9.49 12.32
CA ASN A 163 5.06 10.45 11.21
C ASN A 163 4.76 9.83 9.84
N MET A 164 4.15 8.64 9.81
CA MET A 164 3.74 7.96 8.57
C MET A 164 4.89 7.66 7.61
N THR A 165 6.11 7.53 8.14
CA THR A 165 7.27 7.07 7.37
C THR A 165 7.31 5.55 7.28
N PRO A 166 8.01 4.97 6.30
CA PRO A 166 8.21 3.51 6.25
C PRO A 166 8.92 2.97 7.48
N VAL A 167 8.64 1.74 7.83
CA VAL A 167 9.46 0.95 8.75
C VAL A 167 10.73 0.54 8.02
N THR A 168 11.87 0.80 8.62
CA THR A 168 13.20 0.47 8.06
C THR A 168 13.90 -0.66 8.80
N ASP A 169 13.42 -1.00 10.00
CA ASP A 169 13.95 -2.09 10.82
C ASP A 169 12.90 -3.21 10.90
N LEU A 170 13.28 -4.42 10.48
CA LEU A 170 12.41 -5.60 10.51
C LEU A 170 12.40 -6.30 11.87
N GLU A 171 13.29 -5.92 12.81
CA GLU A 171 13.37 -6.53 14.14
C GLU A 171 12.42 -5.91 15.17
N SER A 172 11.68 -4.86 14.80
CA SER A 172 10.82 -4.09 15.72
C SER A 172 9.33 -4.47 15.68
N HIS A 173 8.99 -5.72 15.23
CA HIS A 173 7.60 -6.20 15.22
C HIS A 173 7.46 -7.62 15.72
#